data_8d375ab3e5f6d6adc20b286b322e322a
#
_entry.id   8d375ab3e5f6d6adc20b286b322e322a
#
_cell.length_a   1.000
_cell.length_b   1.000
_cell.length_c   1.000
_cell.angle_alpha   90.00
_cell.angle_beta   90.00
_cell.angle_gamma   90.00
#
_symmetry.space_group_name_H-M   'P 1'
#
loop_
_entity.id
_entity.type
_entity.pdbx_description
1 polymer ?
#
loop_
_entity_poly.entity_id
_entity_poly.type
_entity_poly.pdbx_seq_one_letter_code
_entity_poly.pdbx_strand_id
1 'polypeptide(L)'
;MTITISAPIGSGKSALAELLSDLLETPVFYEPVSQEENPILPLYYSDQEKYGFLLQIFFLNRRFNDIKNAYKTNNAIIDSSIYTDSIFLNRLYKDGKVTKEEFDVYHALFDNMMEEIEGLPYKKAPDLMIGINISAETELYRIGKRGREFEQDENLIQYYKNLLDDYNEWFESYDISPKLVIPGDDYDFVNNSYDKFVVLSKIVDKLQEIGTLTGDDLKKVRTKLSDII
;
A
#
# COMPACT_ATOMS: atom_id res chain seq x y z
N MET A 1 5.35 -16.90 1.47
CA MET A 1 5.16 -15.86 0.41
C MET A 1 4.73 -14.56 1.06
N THR A 2 5.33 -13.45 0.67
CA THR A 2 4.97 -12.11 1.17
C THR A 2 4.71 -11.18 0.01
N ILE A 3 3.51 -10.63 -0.09
CA ILE A 3 3.10 -9.68 -1.12
C ILE A 3 2.85 -8.33 -0.43
N THR A 4 3.37 -7.26 -0.99
CA THR A 4 3.10 -5.91 -0.51
C THR A 4 2.35 -5.13 -1.59
N ILE A 5 1.26 -4.46 -1.22
CA ILE A 5 0.49 -3.61 -2.11
C ILE A 5 0.77 -2.16 -1.72
N SER A 6 1.25 -1.37 -2.68
CA SER A 6 1.53 0.04 -2.49
C SER A 6 0.90 0.87 -3.60
N ALA A 7 0.05 1.79 -3.22
CA ALA A 7 -0.67 2.63 -4.17
C ALA A 7 -1.28 3.85 -3.47
N PRO A 8 -1.67 4.90 -4.20
CA PRO A 8 -2.24 6.11 -3.64
C PRO A 8 -3.59 5.87 -2.92
N ILE A 9 -4.08 6.91 -2.27
CA ILE A 9 -5.38 6.92 -1.60
C ILE A 9 -6.48 6.64 -2.64
N GLY A 10 -7.51 5.87 -2.28
CA GLY A 10 -8.62 5.58 -3.21
C GLY A 10 -8.31 4.56 -4.33
N SER A 11 -7.09 4.06 -4.44
CA SER A 11 -6.69 3.13 -5.51
C SER A 11 -7.35 1.74 -5.45
N GLY A 12 -7.85 1.33 -4.28
CA GLY A 12 -8.44 0.00 -4.08
C GLY A 12 -7.50 -1.03 -3.44
N LYS A 13 -6.41 -0.59 -2.81
CA LYS A 13 -5.42 -1.46 -2.12
C LYS A 13 -6.06 -2.52 -1.24
N SER A 14 -6.89 -2.10 -0.29
CA SER A 14 -7.48 -3.01 0.71
C SER A 14 -8.43 -4.02 0.08
N ALA A 15 -9.19 -3.61 -0.95
CA ALA A 15 -10.03 -4.53 -1.71
C ALA A 15 -9.19 -5.57 -2.47
N LEU A 16 -8.08 -5.16 -3.09
CA LEU A 16 -7.18 -6.10 -3.75
C LEU A 16 -6.50 -7.05 -2.73
N ALA A 17 -6.12 -6.54 -1.56
CA ALA A 17 -5.55 -7.35 -0.48
C ALA A 17 -6.52 -8.43 -0.01
N GLU A 18 -7.80 -8.10 0.17
CA GLU A 18 -8.87 -9.05 0.53
C GLU A 18 -9.04 -10.12 -0.55
N LEU A 19 -9.16 -9.72 -1.82
CA LEU A 19 -9.29 -10.67 -2.94
C LEU A 19 -8.11 -11.63 -3.04
N LEU A 20 -6.89 -11.12 -2.82
CA LEU A 20 -5.69 -11.96 -2.81
C LEU A 20 -5.64 -12.89 -1.58
N SER A 21 -6.09 -12.42 -0.42
CA SER A 21 -6.20 -13.23 0.79
C SER A 21 -7.09 -14.44 0.56
N ASP A 22 -8.27 -14.24 0.00
CA ASP A 22 -9.23 -15.29 -0.31
C ASP A 22 -8.68 -16.29 -1.34
N LEU A 23 -8.06 -15.75 -2.41
CA LEU A 23 -7.49 -16.58 -3.47
C LEU A 23 -6.30 -17.42 -2.99
N LEU A 24 -5.37 -16.81 -2.26
CA LEU A 24 -4.09 -17.41 -1.86
C LEU A 24 -4.13 -18.06 -0.46
N GLU A 25 -5.23 -17.91 0.27
CA GLU A 25 -5.37 -18.36 1.68
C GLU A 25 -4.24 -17.77 2.57
N THR A 26 -3.95 -16.49 2.38
CA THR A 26 -2.83 -15.79 3.03
C THR A 26 -3.34 -14.63 3.87
N PRO A 27 -2.91 -14.49 5.14
CA PRO A 27 -3.39 -13.43 6.03
C PRO A 27 -2.97 -12.04 5.54
N VAL A 28 -3.84 -11.03 5.82
CA VAL A 28 -3.59 -9.62 5.50
C VAL A 28 -3.24 -8.83 6.75
N PHE A 29 -2.23 -7.97 6.63
CA PHE A 29 -1.95 -6.88 7.55
C PHE A 29 -2.54 -5.59 6.97
N TYR A 30 -3.67 -5.14 7.51
CA TYR A 30 -4.37 -3.95 7.04
C TYR A 30 -3.81 -2.67 7.66
N GLU A 31 -3.84 -1.60 6.88
CA GLU A 31 -3.56 -0.26 7.38
C GLU A 31 -4.67 0.19 8.36
N PRO A 32 -4.32 0.69 9.57
CA PRO A 32 -5.30 1.19 10.53
C PRO A 32 -5.88 2.52 10.06
N VAL A 33 -7.07 2.47 9.48
CA VAL A 33 -7.75 3.66 8.91
C VAL A 33 -9.09 3.98 9.57
N SER A 34 -9.55 3.14 10.51
CA SER A 34 -10.72 3.45 11.34
C SER A 34 -10.34 4.44 12.43
N GLN A 35 -11.30 5.26 12.87
CA GLN A 35 -11.06 6.22 13.96
C GLN A 35 -10.69 5.55 15.29
N GLU A 36 -11.16 4.33 15.51
CA GLU A 36 -10.84 3.54 16.72
C GLU A 36 -9.38 3.08 16.72
N GLU A 37 -8.87 2.66 15.55
CA GLU A 37 -7.48 2.18 15.41
C GLU A 37 -6.49 3.32 15.23
N ASN A 38 -6.92 4.43 14.63
CA ASN A 38 -6.09 5.60 14.34
C ASN A 38 -6.85 6.92 14.62
N PRO A 39 -6.91 7.35 15.88
CA PRO A 39 -7.60 8.58 16.25
C PRO A 39 -6.90 9.85 15.73
N ILE A 40 -5.66 9.74 15.24
CA ILE A 40 -4.89 10.87 14.70
C ILE A 40 -5.32 11.19 13.27
N LEU A 41 -5.82 10.20 12.52
CA LEU A 41 -6.12 10.38 11.10
C LEU A 41 -7.15 11.49 10.82
N PRO A 42 -8.31 11.59 11.51
CA PRO A 42 -9.22 12.71 11.32
C PRO A 42 -8.63 14.07 11.72
N LEU A 43 -7.80 14.10 12.79
CA LEU A 43 -7.11 15.31 13.24
C LEU A 43 -6.12 15.81 12.18
N TYR A 44 -5.39 14.90 11.56
CA TYR A 44 -4.47 15.20 10.46
C TYR A 44 -5.16 15.90 9.28
N TYR A 45 -6.31 15.40 8.86
CA TYR A 45 -7.05 16.04 7.77
C TYR A 45 -7.62 17.40 8.15
N SER A 46 -7.89 17.65 9.45
CA SER A 46 -8.32 18.96 9.92
C SER A 46 -7.18 19.98 10.07
N ASP A 47 -5.97 19.51 10.36
CA ASP A 47 -4.77 20.36 10.57
C ASP A 47 -3.49 19.56 10.30
N GLN A 48 -3.03 19.58 9.05
CA GLN A 48 -1.84 18.85 8.62
C GLN A 48 -0.55 19.39 9.23
N GLU A 49 -0.46 20.69 9.52
CA GLU A 49 0.71 21.31 10.11
C GLU A 49 0.90 20.83 11.55
N LYS A 50 -0.18 20.73 12.31
CA LYS A 50 -0.15 20.30 13.71
C LYS A 50 0.03 18.79 13.89
N TYR A 51 -0.64 17.99 13.05
CA TYR A 51 -0.73 16.55 13.25
C TYR A 51 0.02 15.73 12.20
N GLY A 52 0.60 16.37 11.18
CA GLY A 52 1.27 15.69 10.08
C GLY A 52 2.42 14.82 10.56
N PHE A 53 3.37 15.38 11.29
CA PHE A 53 4.50 14.62 11.83
C PHE A 53 4.04 13.49 12.76
N LEU A 54 3.11 13.77 13.66
CA LEU A 54 2.60 12.76 14.60
C LEU A 54 1.95 11.57 13.88
N LEU A 55 1.17 11.84 12.82
CA LEU A 55 0.54 10.78 12.03
C LEU A 55 1.60 9.93 11.30
N GLN A 56 2.64 10.56 10.74
CA GLN A 56 3.70 9.81 10.05
C GLN A 56 4.50 8.92 11.01
N ILE A 57 4.80 9.38 12.22
CA ILE A 57 5.43 8.54 13.26
C ILE A 57 4.52 7.37 13.66
N PHE A 58 3.20 7.61 13.79
CA PHE A 58 2.24 6.54 14.09
C PHE A 58 2.25 5.45 13.01
N PHE A 59 2.13 5.84 11.74
CA PHE A 59 2.15 4.87 10.63
C PHE A 59 3.50 4.16 10.51
N LEU A 60 4.60 4.87 10.59
CA LEU A 60 5.94 4.28 10.52
C LEU A 60 6.12 3.17 11.58
N ASN A 61 5.77 3.47 12.84
CA ASN A 61 5.86 2.49 13.93
C ASN A 61 4.96 1.28 13.68
N ARG A 62 3.73 1.50 13.20
CA ARG A 62 2.78 0.40 12.91
C ARG A 62 3.28 -0.48 11.78
N ARG A 63 3.67 0.10 10.65
CA ARG A 63 4.18 -0.63 9.48
C ARG A 63 5.48 -1.38 9.77
N PHE A 64 6.36 -0.79 10.58
CA PHE A 64 7.57 -1.49 11.03
C PHE A 64 7.25 -2.75 11.83
N ASN A 65 6.27 -2.70 12.72
CA ASN A 65 5.81 -3.88 13.45
C ASN A 65 5.19 -4.92 12.50
N ASP A 66 4.35 -4.49 11.58
CA ASP A 66 3.64 -5.39 10.66
C ASP A 66 4.59 -6.08 9.69
N ILE A 67 5.59 -5.38 9.14
CA ILE A 67 6.60 -5.97 8.24
C ILE A 67 7.48 -7.00 8.98
N LYS A 68 7.87 -6.74 10.22
CA LYS A 68 8.62 -7.71 11.03
C LYS A 68 7.82 -8.99 11.25
N ASN A 69 6.54 -8.86 11.56
CA ASN A 69 5.66 -10.01 11.77
C ASN A 69 5.40 -10.78 10.46
N ALA A 70 5.13 -10.07 9.37
CA ALA A 70 4.93 -10.64 8.04
C ALA A 70 6.17 -11.42 7.56
N TYR A 71 7.35 -10.83 7.70
CA TYR A 71 8.60 -11.46 7.26
C TYR A 71 9.00 -12.65 8.14
N LYS A 72 8.71 -12.60 9.44
CA LYS A 72 8.95 -13.72 10.35
C LYS A 72 8.12 -14.94 9.98
N THR A 73 6.86 -14.75 9.60
CA THR A 73 5.97 -15.85 9.18
C THR A 73 6.21 -16.29 7.74
N ASN A 74 6.78 -15.41 6.90
CA ASN A 74 6.96 -15.57 5.46
C ASN A 74 5.66 -16.00 4.74
N ASN A 75 4.51 -15.55 5.26
CA ASN A 75 3.20 -15.77 4.65
C ASN A 75 2.29 -14.60 5.02
N ALA A 76 2.23 -13.57 4.16
CA ALA A 76 1.46 -12.37 4.42
C ALA A 76 1.18 -11.56 3.16
N ILE A 77 0.04 -10.86 3.17
CA ILE A 77 -0.25 -9.73 2.29
C ILE A 77 -0.21 -8.48 3.17
N ILE A 78 0.51 -7.46 2.75
CA ILE A 78 0.65 -6.19 3.48
C ILE A 78 -0.06 -5.11 2.69
N ASP A 79 -1.14 -4.56 3.28
CA ASP A 79 -1.86 -3.41 2.73
C ASP A 79 -1.16 -2.13 3.19
N SER A 80 -0.40 -1.53 2.29
CA SER A 80 0.51 -0.41 2.47
C SER A 80 1.93 -0.82 2.91
N SER A 81 2.91 -0.07 2.42
CA SER A 81 4.33 -0.44 2.51
C SER A 81 5.13 0.52 3.39
N ILE A 82 6.02 -0.01 4.23
CA ILE A 82 7.02 0.82 4.92
C ILE A 82 7.94 1.53 3.91
N TYR A 83 8.20 0.92 2.75
CA TYR A 83 9.03 1.52 1.69
C TYR A 83 8.40 2.77 1.06
N THR A 84 7.07 2.98 1.22
CA THR A 84 6.36 4.18 0.76
C THR A 84 6.04 5.18 1.85
N ASP A 85 6.44 4.89 3.10
CA ASP A 85 6.10 5.74 4.24
C ASP A 85 6.65 7.16 4.11
N SER A 86 7.88 7.28 3.61
CA SER A 86 8.54 8.57 3.42
C SER A 86 7.83 9.47 2.38
N ILE A 87 7.01 8.92 1.46
CA ILE A 87 6.32 9.72 0.43
C ILE A 87 5.41 10.77 1.09
N PHE A 88 4.62 10.36 2.08
CA PHE A 88 3.72 11.26 2.79
C PHE A 88 4.47 12.35 3.55
N LEU A 89 5.54 11.99 4.29
CA LEU A 89 6.32 12.99 5.00
C LEU A 89 7.04 13.94 4.05
N ASN A 90 7.63 13.41 2.95
CA ASN A 90 8.29 14.22 1.94
C ASN A 90 7.31 15.23 1.31
N ARG A 91 6.05 14.81 1.06
CA ARG A 91 5.00 15.70 0.58
C ARG A 91 4.70 16.80 1.59
N LEU A 92 4.49 16.46 2.85
CA LEU A 92 4.22 17.43 3.91
C LEU A 92 5.37 18.42 4.08
N TYR A 93 6.62 17.97 3.94
CA TYR A 93 7.78 18.86 3.98
C TYR A 93 7.84 19.80 2.76
N LYS A 94 7.61 19.29 1.54
CA LYS A 94 7.50 20.10 0.32
C LYS A 94 6.39 21.16 0.43
N ASP A 95 5.30 20.84 1.10
CA ASP A 95 4.15 21.72 1.29
C ASP A 95 4.31 22.65 2.52
N GLY A 96 5.46 22.61 3.23
CA GLY A 96 5.77 23.45 4.40
C GLY A 96 4.95 23.13 5.65
N LYS A 97 4.39 21.89 5.73
CA LYS A 97 3.56 21.41 6.85
C LYS A 97 4.36 20.70 7.94
N VAL A 98 5.62 20.39 7.66
CA VAL A 98 6.56 19.73 8.57
C VAL A 98 7.84 20.52 8.57
N THR A 99 8.42 20.76 9.75
CA THR A 99 9.69 21.47 9.92
C THR A 99 10.87 20.63 9.44
N LYS A 100 12.02 21.28 9.22
CA LYS A 100 13.24 20.55 8.86
C LYS A 100 13.69 19.60 9.97
N GLU A 101 13.55 19.99 11.22
CA GLU A 101 13.90 19.19 12.38
C GLU A 101 13.05 17.91 12.48
N GLU A 102 11.74 18.03 12.27
CA GLU A 102 10.82 16.88 12.22
C GLU A 102 11.14 15.96 11.05
N PHE A 103 11.42 16.53 9.87
CA PHE A 103 11.82 15.78 8.69
C PHE A 103 13.12 14.98 8.96
N ASP A 104 14.15 15.61 9.51
CA ASP A 104 15.43 14.97 9.78
C ASP A 104 15.28 13.86 10.86
N VAL A 105 14.49 14.09 11.91
CA VAL A 105 14.21 13.08 12.95
C VAL A 105 13.47 11.88 12.40
N TYR A 106 12.48 12.11 11.56
CA TYR A 106 11.74 11.01 10.93
C TYR A 106 12.66 10.14 10.06
N HIS A 107 13.48 10.77 9.19
CA HIS A 107 14.37 10.02 8.31
C HIS A 107 15.42 9.23 9.10
N ALA A 108 15.99 9.80 10.16
CA ALA A 108 16.91 9.09 11.03
C ALA A 108 16.24 7.86 11.69
N LEU A 109 14.97 7.99 12.12
CA LEU A 109 14.21 6.87 12.67
C LEU A 109 13.89 5.81 11.59
N PHE A 110 13.47 6.27 10.41
CA PHE A 110 13.18 5.39 9.27
C PHE A 110 14.42 4.57 8.87
N ASP A 111 15.58 5.22 8.74
CA ASP A 111 16.84 4.57 8.37
C ASP A 111 17.24 3.50 9.40
N ASN A 112 17.16 3.80 10.71
CA ASN A 112 17.39 2.81 11.75
C ASN A 112 16.44 1.61 11.67
N MET A 113 15.15 1.84 11.34
CA MET A 113 14.19 0.75 11.17
C MET A 113 14.49 -0.08 9.93
N MET A 114 14.94 0.54 8.84
CA MET A 114 15.32 -0.17 7.61
C MET A 114 16.59 -1.01 7.82
N GLU A 115 17.60 -0.48 8.52
CA GLU A 115 18.80 -1.24 8.91
C GLU A 115 18.43 -2.46 9.77
N GLU A 116 17.49 -2.33 10.70
CA GLU A 116 17.00 -3.46 11.49
C GLU A 116 16.33 -4.53 10.62
N ILE A 117 15.51 -4.13 9.62
CA ILE A 117 14.91 -5.07 8.66
C ILE A 117 15.98 -5.77 7.83
N GLU A 118 16.97 -5.04 7.34
CA GLU A 118 18.09 -5.60 6.57
C GLU A 118 18.96 -6.56 7.39
N GLY A 119 19.08 -6.32 8.69
CA GLY A 119 19.80 -7.15 9.65
C GLY A 119 19.08 -8.46 10.01
N LEU A 120 17.78 -8.62 9.68
CA LEU A 120 17.03 -9.83 10.01
C LEU A 120 17.63 -11.08 9.34
N PRO A 121 17.65 -12.23 10.04
CA PRO A 121 18.21 -13.48 9.51
C PRO A 121 17.32 -14.14 8.45
N TYR A 122 16.13 -13.64 8.26
CA TYR A 122 15.15 -14.09 7.29
C TYR A 122 14.91 -12.97 6.26
N LYS A 123 13.82 -13.06 5.52
CA LYS A 123 13.49 -12.20 4.38
C LYS A 123 13.67 -10.70 4.64
N LYS A 124 14.21 -9.99 3.65
CA LYS A 124 14.55 -8.55 3.69
C LYS A 124 13.69 -7.69 2.74
N ALA A 125 12.92 -8.31 1.86
CA ALA A 125 12.06 -7.66 0.89
C ALA A 125 10.81 -8.51 0.60
N PRO A 126 9.70 -7.96 0.10
CA PRO A 126 8.56 -8.77 -0.35
C PRO A 126 8.95 -9.66 -1.55
N ASP A 127 8.23 -10.76 -1.75
CA ASP A 127 8.39 -11.56 -2.97
C ASP A 127 7.88 -10.81 -4.20
N LEU A 128 6.81 -10.01 -4.00
CA LEU A 128 6.21 -9.19 -5.03
C LEU A 128 5.71 -7.87 -4.44
N MET A 129 6.09 -6.76 -5.08
CA MET A 129 5.49 -5.44 -4.86
C MET A 129 4.43 -5.20 -5.92
N ILE A 130 3.19 -4.92 -5.51
CA ILE A 130 2.09 -4.57 -6.42
C ILE A 130 1.79 -3.08 -6.30
N GLY A 131 1.86 -2.36 -7.42
CA GLY A 131 1.36 -1.01 -7.56
C GLY A 131 -0.01 -0.99 -8.24
N ILE A 132 -0.88 -0.07 -7.83
CA ILE A 132 -2.12 0.21 -8.55
C ILE A 132 -2.02 1.64 -9.06
N ASN A 133 -1.91 1.79 -10.38
CA ASN A 133 -1.86 3.09 -11.02
C ASN A 133 -3.28 3.53 -11.40
N ILE A 134 -3.65 4.75 -11.00
CA ILE A 134 -4.94 5.38 -11.31
C ILE A 134 -4.72 6.85 -11.72
N SER A 135 -5.68 7.40 -12.45
CA SER A 135 -5.75 8.83 -12.74
C SER A 135 -6.19 9.62 -11.51
N ALA A 136 -5.86 10.90 -11.47
CA ALA A 136 -6.35 11.81 -10.43
C ALA A 136 -7.88 11.92 -10.42
N GLU A 137 -8.53 11.78 -11.57
CA GLU A 137 -9.99 11.76 -11.69
C GLU A 137 -10.57 10.53 -10.98
N THR A 138 -10.02 9.36 -11.22
CA THR A 138 -10.43 8.11 -10.56
C THR A 138 -10.16 8.15 -9.06
N GLU A 139 -9.01 8.68 -8.63
CA GLU A 139 -8.69 8.86 -7.22
C GLU A 139 -9.74 9.69 -6.50
N LEU A 140 -10.00 10.90 -7.00
CA LEU A 140 -10.98 11.82 -6.40
C LEU A 140 -12.40 11.24 -6.42
N TYR A 141 -12.80 10.59 -7.52
CA TYR A 141 -14.10 9.91 -7.59
C TYR A 141 -14.23 8.82 -6.52
N ARG A 142 -13.21 7.99 -6.34
CA ARG A 142 -13.24 6.88 -5.37
C ARG A 142 -13.16 7.38 -3.91
N ILE A 143 -12.40 8.46 -3.63
CA ILE A 143 -12.39 9.13 -2.33
C ILE A 143 -13.79 9.68 -2.03
N GLY A 144 -14.43 10.36 -2.98
CA GLY A 144 -15.80 10.87 -2.84
C GLY A 144 -16.80 9.73 -2.60
N LYS A 145 -16.74 8.65 -3.38
CA LYS A 145 -17.63 7.48 -3.24
C LYS A 145 -17.47 6.78 -1.89
N ARG A 146 -16.25 6.70 -1.36
CA ARG A 146 -15.96 6.13 -0.03
C ARG A 146 -16.61 6.93 1.09
N GLY A 147 -16.73 8.26 0.92
CA GLY A 147 -17.54 9.14 1.77
C GLY A 147 -17.00 9.33 3.19
N ARG A 148 -15.70 9.22 3.42
CA ARG A 148 -15.09 9.60 4.71
C ARG A 148 -15.12 11.12 4.82
N GLU A 149 -15.89 11.65 5.76
CA GLU A 149 -16.17 13.07 5.90
C GLU A 149 -14.91 13.94 5.96
N PHE A 150 -13.88 13.51 6.70
CA PHE A 150 -12.62 14.23 6.85
C PHE A 150 -11.73 14.24 5.59
N GLU A 151 -12.04 13.42 4.58
CA GLU A 151 -11.32 13.37 3.29
C GLU A 151 -11.98 14.23 2.20
N GLN A 152 -13.14 14.83 2.46
CA GLN A 152 -13.98 15.50 1.45
C GLN A 152 -13.69 17.00 1.30
N ASP A 153 -12.72 17.58 2.01
CA ASP A 153 -12.38 18.99 1.89
C ASP A 153 -11.78 19.29 0.50
N GLU A 154 -12.37 20.25 -0.21
CA GLU A 154 -11.90 20.70 -1.53
C GLU A 154 -10.44 21.21 -1.50
N ASN A 155 -9.95 21.70 -0.37
CA ASN A 155 -8.56 22.12 -0.20
C ASN A 155 -7.58 20.96 -0.27
N LEU A 156 -8.03 19.70 -0.12
CA LEU A 156 -7.20 18.50 -0.22
C LEU A 156 -7.00 18.02 -1.67
N ILE A 157 -7.75 18.53 -2.64
CA ILE A 157 -7.68 18.08 -4.05
C ILE A 157 -6.25 18.22 -4.59
N GLN A 158 -5.59 19.35 -4.36
CA GLN A 158 -4.23 19.54 -4.84
C GLN A 158 -3.22 18.66 -4.09
N TYR A 159 -3.44 18.44 -2.79
CA TYR A 159 -2.64 17.51 -2.00
C TYR A 159 -2.73 16.07 -2.55
N TYR A 160 -3.93 15.57 -2.87
CA TYR A 160 -4.10 14.24 -3.46
C TYR A 160 -3.38 14.10 -4.80
N LYS A 161 -3.53 15.09 -5.70
CA LYS A 161 -2.84 15.09 -7.00
C LYS A 161 -1.32 15.06 -6.84
N ASN A 162 -0.78 15.90 -5.96
CA ASN A 162 0.65 15.95 -5.71
C ASN A 162 1.16 14.61 -5.11
N LEU A 163 0.38 14.01 -4.22
CA LEU A 163 0.72 12.73 -3.61
C LEU A 163 0.67 11.58 -4.62
N LEU A 164 -0.28 11.60 -5.55
CA LEU A 164 -0.37 10.66 -6.66
C LEU A 164 0.88 10.72 -7.55
N ASP A 165 1.33 11.93 -7.89
CA ASP A 165 2.55 12.13 -8.68
C ASP A 165 3.80 11.60 -7.93
N ASP A 166 3.93 11.90 -6.63
CA ASP A 166 5.02 11.37 -5.79
C ASP A 166 5.01 9.83 -5.70
N TYR A 167 3.81 9.20 -5.64
CA TYR A 167 3.67 7.73 -5.67
C TYR A 167 4.13 7.13 -7.00
N ASN A 168 3.75 7.74 -8.12
CA ASN A 168 4.13 7.29 -9.46
C ASN A 168 5.64 7.36 -9.64
N GLU A 169 6.26 8.49 -9.29
CA GLU A 169 7.72 8.68 -9.35
C GLU A 169 8.45 7.65 -8.47
N TRP A 170 7.98 7.44 -7.24
CA TRP A 170 8.56 6.45 -6.35
C TRP A 170 8.44 5.02 -6.93
N PHE A 171 7.27 4.65 -7.44
CA PHE A 171 7.06 3.29 -7.94
C PHE A 171 7.89 3.00 -9.21
N GLU A 172 8.10 4.00 -10.06
CA GLU A 172 9.00 3.88 -11.21
C GLU A 172 10.44 3.55 -10.78
N SER A 173 10.92 4.21 -9.73
CA SER A 173 12.28 4.03 -9.18
C SER A 173 12.45 2.78 -8.31
N TYR A 174 11.35 2.12 -7.88
CA TYR A 174 11.43 0.96 -7.01
C TYR A 174 12.08 -0.24 -7.68
N ASP A 175 13.14 -0.80 -7.08
CA ASP A 175 13.94 -1.93 -7.60
C ASP A 175 14.33 -2.98 -6.53
N ILE A 176 13.81 -2.86 -5.30
CA ILE A 176 14.16 -3.71 -4.15
C ILE A 176 13.69 -5.16 -4.33
N SER A 177 12.57 -5.36 -5.03
CA SER A 177 12.01 -6.68 -5.33
C SER A 177 11.27 -6.68 -6.68
N PRO A 178 10.88 -7.85 -7.22
CA PRO A 178 9.99 -7.92 -8.38
C PRO A 178 8.75 -7.06 -8.16
N LYS A 179 8.33 -6.33 -9.18
CA LYS A 179 7.15 -5.47 -9.13
C LYS A 179 6.16 -5.76 -10.25
N LEU A 180 4.88 -5.43 -9.98
CA LEU A 180 3.78 -5.50 -10.94
C LEU A 180 2.90 -4.27 -10.81
N VAL A 181 2.60 -3.60 -11.92
CA VAL A 181 1.63 -2.49 -11.97
C VAL A 181 0.28 -3.01 -12.47
N ILE A 182 -0.77 -2.67 -11.74
CA ILE A 182 -2.17 -2.88 -12.15
C ILE A 182 -2.72 -1.53 -12.62
N PRO A 183 -3.16 -1.39 -13.89
CA PRO A 183 -3.81 -0.18 -14.36
C PRO A 183 -5.24 -0.11 -13.80
N GLY A 184 -5.41 0.58 -12.68
CA GLY A 184 -6.64 0.57 -11.91
C GLY A 184 -7.79 1.39 -12.53
N ASP A 185 -7.52 2.17 -13.58
CA ASP A 185 -8.56 2.83 -14.39
C ASP A 185 -9.21 1.86 -15.37
N ASP A 186 -8.47 0.84 -15.82
CA ASP A 186 -8.94 -0.12 -16.82
C ASP A 186 -9.80 -1.24 -16.22
N TYR A 187 -9.74 -1.43 -14.87
CA TYR A 187 -10.37 -2.59 -14.22
C TYR A 187 -11.19 -2.19 -12.99
N ASP A 188 -12.48 -2.53 -13.00
CA ASP A 188 -13.33 -2.54 -11.80
C ASP A 188 -13.32 -3.93 -11.13
N PHE A 189 -12.17 -4.32 -10.61
CA PHE A 189 -11.97 -5.63 -9.98
C PHE A 189 -12.78 -5.82 -8.67
N VAL A 190 -13.45 -4.76 -8.18
CA VAL A 190 -14.35 -4.84 -7.01
C VAL A 190 -15.74 -5.30 -7.42
N ASN A 191 -16.32 -4.72 -8.48
CA ASN A 191 -17.71 -4.94 -8.83
C ASN A 191 -17.89 -5.80 -10.10
N ASN A 192 -16.84 -5.98 -10.91
CA ASN A 192 -16.89 -6.75 -12.17
C ASN A 192 -16.09 -8.05 -12.03
N SER A 193 -16.78 -9.20 -12.14
CA SER A 193 -16.13 -10.53 -12.00
C SER A 193 -15.08 -10.81 -13.08
N TYR A 194 -15.29 -10.34 -14.30
CA TYR A 194 -14.30 -10.52 -15.38
C TYR A 194 -13.04 -9.71 -15.12
N ASP A 195 -13.16 -8.43 -14.70
CA ASP A 195 -12.01 -7.58 -14.37
C ASP A 195 -11.25 -8.14 -13.15
N LYS A 196 -12.00 -8.65 -12.15
CA LYS A 196 -11.44 -9.36 -11.00
C LYS A 196 -10.59 -10.55 -11.45
N PHE A 197 -11.14 -11.40 -12.29
CA PHE A 197 -10.43 -12.55 -12.86
C PHE A 197 -9.16 -12.12 -13.61
N VAL A 198 -9.25 -11.09 -14.45
CA VAL A 198 -8.10 -10.58 -15.23
C VAL A 198 -6.99 -10.07 -14.33
N VAL A 199 -7.33 -9.24 -13.33
CA VAL A 199 -6.35 -8.68 -12.39
C VAL A 199 -5.69 -9.78 -11.56
N LEU A 200 -6.47 -10.68 -10.99
CA LEU A 200 -5.93 -11.80 -10.21
C LEU A 200 -5.10 -12.75 -11.06
N SER A 201 -5.49 -13.00 -12.32
CA SER A 201 -4.70 -13.79 -13.27
C SER A 201 -3.33 -13.19 -13.50
N LYS A 202 -3.24 -11.88 -13.76
CA LYS A 202 -1.96 -11.17 -13.94
C LYS A 202 -1.05 -11.33 -12.73
N ILE A 203 -1.61 -11.27 -11.52
CA ILE A 203 -0.83 -11.42 -10.27
C ILE A 203 -0.35 -12.88 -10.11
N VAL A 204 -1.21 -13.86 -10.36
CA VAL A 204 -0.86 -15.29 -10.31
C VAL A 204 0.22 -15.64 -11.35
N ASP A 205 0.10 -15.10 -12.56
CA ASP A 205 1.10 -15.29 -13.62
C ASP A 205 2.45 -14.70 -13.20
N LYS A 206 2.45 -13.51 -12.59
CA LYS A 206 3.67 -12.88 -12.07
C LYS A 206 4.29 -13.67 -10.92
N LEU A 207 3.49 -14.18 -9.99
CA LEU A 207 3.96 -15.04 -8.90
C LEU A 207 4.54 -16.36 -9.42
N GLN A 208 3.98 -16.91 -10.49
CA GLN A 208 4.55 -18.07 -11.18
C GLN A 208 5.87 -17.73 -11.89
N GLU A 209 5.92 -16.61 -12.63
CA GLU A 209 7.11 -16.13 -13.34
C GLU A 209 8.31 -16.00 -12.41
N ILE A 210 8.11 -15.40 -11.24
CA ILE A 210 9.17 -15.21 -10.23
C ILE A 210 9.44 -16.45 -9.36
N GLY A 211 8.74 -17.57 -9.63
CA GLY A 211 8.94 -18.83 -8.93
C GLY A 211 8.40 -18.88 -7.49
N THR A 212 7.60 -17.89 -7.09
CA THR A 212 7.03 -17.82 -5.73
C THR A 212 5.82 -18.75 -5.56
N LEU A 213 5.04 -18.93 -6.63
CA LEU A 213 3.87 -19.82 -6.65
C LEU A 213 4.10 -20.93 -7.70
N THR A 214 4.24 -22.17 -7.25
CA THR A 214 4.62 -23.32 -8.09
C THR A 214 3.87 -24.60 -7.72
N GLY A 215 4.01 -25.64 -8.53
CA GLY A 215 3.55 -26.99 -8.20
C GLY A 215 2.06 -27.10 -7.94
N ASP A 216 1.68 -27.79 -6.87
CA ASP A 216 0.29 -28.05 -6.51
C ASP A 216 -0.42 -26.81 -5.97
N ASP A 217 0.30 -25.91 -5.31
CA ASP A 217 -0.25 -24.62 -4.85
C ASP A 217 -0.70 -23.78 -6.04
N LEU A 218 0.11 -23.70 -7.09
CA LEU A 218 -0.28 -23.02 -8.33
C LEU A 218 -1.53 -23.63 -8.96
N LYS A 219 -1.62 -24.97 -9.01
CA LYS A 219 -2.79 -25.67 -9.57
C LYS A 219 -4.06 -25.34 -8.75
N LYS A 220 -3.95 -25.39 -7.41
CA LYS A 220 -5.06 -25.05 -6.50
C LYS A 220 -5.54 -23.62 -6.72
N VAL A 221 -4.61 -22.66 -6.78
CA VAL A 221 -4.92 -21.25 -7.01
C VAL A 221 -5.58 -21.02 -8.38
N ARG A 222 -5.07 -21.66 -9.45
CA ARG A 222 -5.67 -21.54 -10.78
C ARG A 222 -7.06 -22.16 -10.88
N THR A 223 -7.33 -23.23 -10.13
CA THR A 223 -8.69 -23.81 -10.04
C THR A 223 -9.64 -22.81 -9.39
N LYS A 224 -9.29 -22.25 -8.24
CA LYS A 224 -10.10 -21.22 -7.58
C LYS A 224 -10.30 -19.98 -8.45
N LEU A 225 -9.29 -19.60 -9.22
CA LEU A 225 -9.35 -18.46 -10.12
C LEU A 225 -10.39 -18.71 -11.24
N SER A 226 -10.49 -19.94 -11.77
CA SER A 226 -11.48 -20.30 -12.78
C SER A 226 -12.93 -20.26 -12.26
N ASP A 227 -13.14 -20.36 -10.96
CA ASP A 227 -14.47 -20.33 -10.33
C ASP A 227 -15.01 -18.88 -10.16
N ILE A 228 -14.21 -17.85 -10.50
CA ILE A 228 -14.61 -16.43 -10.40
C ILE A 228 -15.52 -16.02 -11.57
N ILE A 229 -15.39 -16.66 -12.71
CA ILE A 229 -16.16 -16.43 -13.95
C ILE A 229 -17.00 -17.65 -14.27
#